data_f10e51d1598bba2522e856a1793a555a
#
_entry.id   f10e51d1598bba2522e856a1793a555a
#
_cell.length_a   1.000
_cell.length_b   1.000
_cell.length_c   1.000
_cell.angle_alpha   90.00
_cell.angle_beta   90.00
_cell.angle_gamma   90.00
#
_symmetry.space_group_name_H-M   'P 1'
#
loop_
_entity.id
_entity.type
_entity.pdbx_description
1 polymer ?
#
loop_
_entity_poly.entity_id
_entity_poly.type
_entity_poly.pdbx_seq_one_letter_code
_entity_poly.pdbx_strand_id
1 'polypeptide(L)'
;MTDVVIVDAVRSPMGRSKGGAFRNVRAEDLSAHLIKALLKRNPALKPAEIEDVIWGCVQQTKEQGFNIARMISLQAGLPITVAGQTVNRLCGSSMTEIGRASCRERV
;
A
#
# COMPACT_ATOMS: atom_id res chain seq x y z
N MET A 1 -18.68 -9.78 17.25
CA MET A 1 -17.41 -9.79 16.46
C MET A 1 -17.71 -9.37 15.05
N THR A 2 -17.01 -8.38 14.55
CA THR A 2 -17.18 -7.90 13.18
C THR A 2 -16.35 -8.75 12.22
N ASP A 3 -16.97 -9.20 11.14
CA ASP A 3 -16.23 -9.94 10.11
C ASP A 3 -15.31 -9.00 9.34
N VAL A 4 -14.12 -9.50 8.99
CA VAL A 4 -13.18 -8.80 8.14
C VAL A 4 -13.32 -9.35 6.73
N VAL A 5 -13.51 -8.48 5.76
CA VAL A 5 -13.72 -8.88 4.37
C VAL A 5 -12.74 -8.16 3.44
N ILE A 6 -12.45 -8.78 2.31
CA ILE A 6 -11.69 -8.15 1.22
C ILE A 6 -12.70 -7.53 0.26
N VAL A 7 -12.62 -6.22 0.09
CA VAL A 7 -13.58 -5.47 -0.73
C VAL A 7 -13.12 -5.38 -2.19
N ASP A 8 -11.85 -5.16 -2.42
CA ASP A 8 -11.31 -4.99 -3.77
C ASP A 8 -9.82 -5.30 -3.80
N ALA A 9 -9.28 -5.52 -4.98
CA ALA A 9 -7.85 -5.75 -5.20
C ALA A 9 -7.46 -5.26 -6.60
N VAL A 10 -6.28 -4.65 -6.69
CA VAL A 10 -5.69 -4.20 -7.95
C VAL A 10 -4.21 -4.54 -7.98
N ARG A 11 -3.66 -4.61 -9.16
CA ARG A 11 -2.21 -4.73 -9.35
C ARG A 11 -1.75 -3.96 -10.57
N SER A 12 -0.47 -3.60 -10.60
CA SER A 12 0.18 -3.10 -11.80
C SER A 12 0.63 -4.25 -12.70
N PRO A 13 0.92 -3.99 -13.97
CA PRO A 13 1.69 -4.93 -14.78
C PRO A 13 3.05 -5.19 -14.15
N MET A 14 3.70 -6.28 -14.52
CA MET A 14 5.09 -6.55 -14.16
C MET A 14 6.02 -6.01 -15.22
N GLY A 15 7.02 -5.23 -14.79
CA GLY A 15 8.07 -4.78 -15.68
C GLY A 15 9.25 -5.75 -15.71
N ARG A 16 10.05 -5.70 -16.78
CA ARG A 16 11.30 -6.46 -16.87
C ARG A 16 12.33 -5.84 -15.94
N SER A 17 13.21 -6.67 -15.38
CA SER A 17 14.26 -6.21 -14.45
C SER A 17 15.32 -5.34 -15.09
N LYS A 18 15.56 -5.49 -16.40
CA LYS A 18 16.53 -4.67 -17.13
C LYS A 18 15.87 -4.03 -18.35
N GLY A 19 15.95 -2.71 -18.43
CA GLY A 19 15.38 -1.94 -19.55
C GLY A 19 13.88 -2.03 -19.67
N GLY A 20 13.16 -2.41 -18.60
CA GLY A 20 11.73 -2.57 -18.60
C GLY A 20 10.96 -1.26 -18.56
N ALA A 21 9.63 -1.36 -18.64
CA ALA A 21 8.74 -0.21 -18.71
C ALA A 21 8.81 0.67 -17.44
N PHE A 22 9.15 0.08 -16.29
CA PHE A 22 9.20 0.81 -15.01
C PHE A 22 10.60 1.31 -14.63
N ARG A 23 11.58 1.21 -15.52
CA ARG A 23 12.97 1.58 -15.18
C ARG A 23 13.15 3.02 -14.69
N ASN A 24 12.28 3.93 -15.11
CA ASN A 24 12.29 5.33 -14.71
C ASN A 24 11.13 5.71 -13.79
N VAL A 25 10.42 4.73 -13.25
CA VAL A 25 9.28 4.94 -12.36
C VAL A 25 9.71 4.71 -10.92
N ARG A 26 9.42 5.68 -10.07
CA ARG A 26 9.69 5.54 -8.63
C ARG A 26 8.67 4.60 -8.01
N ALA A 27 9.12 3.80 -7.04
CA ALA A 27 8.27 2.81 -6.39
C ALA A 27 7.07 3.45 -5.68
N GLU A 28 7.29 4.57 -5.00
CA GLU A 28 6.20 5.26 -4.31
C GLU A 28 5.18 5.87 -5.27
N ASP A 29 5.60 6.31 -6.44
CA ASP A 29 4.67 6.82 -7.47
C ASP A 29 3.76 5.72 -7.99
N LEU A 30 4.33 4.56 -8.29
CA LEU A 30 3.58 3.40 -8.75
C LEU A 30 2.58 2.94 -7.68
N SER A 31 3.03 2.89 -6.45
CA SER A 31 2.21 2.47 -5.31
C SER A 31 1.08 3.46 -5.03
N ALA A 32 1.35 4.75 -5.07
CA ALA A 32 0.32 5.79 -4.91
C ALA A 32 -0.72 5.71 -6.02
N HIS A 33 -0.31 5.38 -7.24
CA HIS A 33 -1.22 5.17 -8.36
C HIS A 33 -2.21 4.04 -8.07
N LEU A 34 -1.75 2.96 -7.48
CA LEU A 34 -2.62 1.83 -7.11
C LEU A 34 -3.66 2.24 -6.06
N ILE A 35 -3.26 3.01 -5.06
CA ILE A 35 -4.19 3.52 -4.04
C ILE A 35 -5.24 4.42 -4.68
N LYS A 36 -4.82 5.34 -5.53
CA LYS A 36 -5.74 6.22 -6.25
C LYS A 36 -6.72 5.43 -7.11
N ALA A 37 -6.26 4.37 -7.77
CA ALA A 37 -7.12 3.50 -8.57
C ALA A 37 -8.17 2.80 -7.71
N LEU A 38 -7.79 2.29 -6.55
CA LEU A 38 -8.73 1.66 -5.62
C LEU A 38 -9.79 2.64 -5.14
N LEU A 39 -9.40 3.86 -4.78
CA LEU A 39 -10.34 4.90 -4.36
C LEU A 39 -11.29 5.29 -5.48
N LYS A 40 -10.81 5.40 -6.71
CA LYS A 40 -11.64 5.71 -7.85
C LYS A 40 -12.67 4.63 -8.14
N ARG A 41 -12.30 3.36 -7.95
CA ARG A 41 -13.20 2.21 -8.14
C ARG A 41 -14.23 2.09 -7.03
N ASN A 42 -13.95 2.65 -5.85
CA ASN A 42 -14.78 2.53 -4.67
C ASN A 42 -15.17 3.92 -4.15
N PRO A 43 -15.99 4.68 -4.89
CA PRO A 43 -16.28 6.07 -4.56
C PRO A 43 -17.08 6.24 -3.26
N ALA A 44 -17.73 5.20 -2.77
CA ALA A 44 -18.43 5.25 -1.49
C ALA A 44 -17.48 5.31 -0.30
N LEU A 45 -16.25 4.85 -0.46
CA LEU A 45 -15.23 4.94 0.59
C LEU A 45 -14.65 6.35 0.64
N LYS A 46 -14.78 7.00 1.78
CA LYS A 46 -14.17 8.31 2.01
C LYS A 46 -12.72 8.10 2.48
N PRO A 47 -11.74 8.82 1.91
CA PRO A 47 -10.35 8.64 2.32
C PRO A 47 -10.12 8.82 3.82
N ALA A 48 -10.89 9.66 4.49
CA ALA A 48 -10.78 9.88 5.93
C ALA A 48 -11.22 8.67 6.76
N GLU A 49 -11.93 7.70 6.18
CA GLU A 49 -12.34 6.47 6.84
C GLU A 49 -11.23 5.43 6.86
N ILE A 50 -10.18 5.62 6.08
CA ILE A 50 -9.03 4.72 6.06
C ILE A 50 -8.23 4.95 7.35
N GLU A 51 -8.06 3.89 8.12
CA GLU A 51 -7.32 3.97 9.38
C GLU A 51 -5.82 3.79 9.17
N ASP A 52 -5.44 2.88 8.29
CA ASP A 52 -4.05 2.48 8.13
C ASP A 52 -3.75 2.05 6.70
N VAL A 53 -2.54 2.34 6.25
CA VAL A 53 -1.97 1.81 5.01
C VAL A 53 -0.83 0.88 5.42
N ILE A 54 -0.98 -0.40 5.15
CA ILE A 54 0.02 -1.40 5.48
C ILE A 54 0.64 -1.88 4.18
N TRP A 55 1.96 -1.75 4.05
CA TRP A 55 2.68 -2.01 2.80
C TRP A 55 3.83 -2.96 3.02
N GLY A 56 3.94 -3.98 2.19
CA GLY A 56 5.05 -4.92 2.21
C GLY A 56 6.23 -4.36 1.40
N CYS A 57 7.41 -4.27 2.01
CA CYS A 57 8.61 -3.82 1.33
C CYS A 57 9.84 -4.47 1.92
N VAL A 58 10.59 -5.19 1.07
CA VAL A 58 11.82 -5.89 1.48
C VAL A 58 13.00 -4.93 1.47
N GLN A 59 13.18 -4.18 0.39
CA GLN A 59 14.31 -3.27 0.20
C GLN A 59 13.91 -1.85 0.60
N GLN A 60 14.06 -1.56 1.88
CA GLN A 60 13.67 -0.25 2.45
C GLN A 60 14.82 0.76 2.36
N THR A 61 15.26 1.03 1.14
CA THR A 61 16.37 1.95 0.85
C THR A 61 15.96 2.98 -0.20
N LYS A 62 16.68 4.11 -0.25
CA LYS A 62 16.42 5.20 -1.21
C LYS A 62 14.95 5.64 -1.16
N GLU A 63 14.25 5.66 -2.29
CA GLU A 63 12.84 6.05 -2.36
C GLU A 63 11.89 5.12 -1.59
N GLN A 64 12.35 3.93 -1.25
CA GLN A 64 11.60 2.98 -0.43
C GLN A 64 11.93 3.04 1.05
N GLY A 65 12.79 3.97 1.46
CA GLY A 65 13.14 4.19 2.86
C GLY A 65 12.14 5.03 3.64
N PHE A 66 12.41 5.21 4.92
CA PHE A 66 11.63 6.07 5.81
C PHE A 66 10.14 5.76 5.83
N ASN A 67 9.79 4.49 6.00
CA ASN A 67 8.39 4.04 6.04
C ASN A 67 7.64 4.38 4.74
N ILE A 68 7.93 3.62 3.69
CA ILE A 68 7.33 3.84 2.37
C ILE A 68 5.80 3.89 2.42
N ALA A 69 5.15 3.12 3.31
CA ALA A 69 3.70 3.16 3.45
C ALA A 69 3.20 4.57 3.77
N ARG A 70 3.90 5.29 4.65
CA ARG A 70 3.56 6.67 4.99
C ARG A 70 3.79 7.61 3.80
N MET A 71 4.90 7.44 3.10
CA MET A 71 5.20 8.24 1.90
C MET A 71 4.14 8.03 0.82
N ILE A 72 3.76 6.79 0.59
CA ILE A 72 2.72 6.42 -0.38
C ILE A 72 1.38 7.06 -0.02
N SER A 73 0.98 6.99 1.25
CA SER A 73 -0.30 7.53 1.70
C SER A 73 -0.38 9.04 1.50
N LEU A 74 0.69 9.76 1.83
CA LEU A 74 0.76 11.21 1.61
C LEU A 74 0.75 11.55 0.12
N GLN A 75 1.49 10.81 -0.69
CA GLN A 75 1.58 11.05 -2.13
C GLN A 75 0.26 10.72 -2.84
N ALA A 76 -0.47 9.74 -2.36
CA ALA A 76 -1.80 9.41 -2.88
C ALA A 76 -2.86 10.45 -2.51
N GLY A 77 -2.53 11.41 -1.67
CA GLY A 77 -3.45 12.45 -1.23
C GLY A 77 -4.37 12.02 -0.08
N LEU A 78 -4.04 10.97 0.64
CA LEU A 78 -4.80 10.58 1.81
C LEU A 78 -4.64 11.61 2.93
N PRO A 79 -5.65 11.77 3.80
CA PRO A 79 -5.53 12.69 4.95
C PRO A 79 -4.35 12.31 5.85
N ILE A 80 -3.77 13.31 6.52
CA ILE A 80 -2.65 13.10 7.43
C ILE A 80 -3.01 12.22 8.63
N THR A 81 -4.29 12.05 8.89
CA THR A 81 -4.81 11.18 9.95
C THR A 81 -4.66 9.69 9.65
N VAL A 82 -4.42 9.33 8.39
CA VAL A 82 -4.24 7.93 7.98
C VAL A 82 -2.83 7.48 8.38
N ALA A 83 -2.75 6.45 9.19
CA ALA A 83 -1.48 5.87 9.60
C ALA A 83 -0.85 5.05 8.47
N GLY A 84 0.46 4.79 8.58
CA GLY A 84 1.16 3.95 7.63
C GLY A 84 2.20 3.09 8.33
N GLN A 85 2.26 1.81 7.97
CA GLN A 85 3.32 0.92 8.44
C GLN A 85 3.87 0.08 7.30
N THR A 86 5.18 -0.10 7.31
CA THR A 86 5.88 -0.92 6.34
C THR A 86 6.29 -2.23 7.01
N VAL A 87 6.00 -3.33 6.35
CA VAL A 87 6.27 -4.68 6.87
C VAL A 87 7.34 -5.33 6.01
N ASN A 88 8.33 -5.94 6.66
CA ASN A 88 9.34 -6.73 5.99
C ASN A 88 9.38 -8.13 6.60
N ARG A 89 9.03 -9.10 5.80
CA ARG A 89 9.18 -10.53 6.09
C ARG A 89 9.68 -11.22 4.83
N LEU A 90 10.68 -10.61 4.20
CA LEU A 90 11.25 -11.05 2.92
C LEU A 90 10.14 -11.35 1.91
N CYS A 91 10.17 -12.50 1.24
CA CYS A 91 9.18 -12.84 0.20
C CYS A 91 7.73 -12.88 0.70
N GLY A 92 7.50 -13.01 2.00
CA GLY A 92 6.17 -13.05 2.62
C GLY A 92 5.67 -11.71 3.13
N SER A 93 6.34 -10.59 2.80
CA SER A 93 6.00 -9.27 3.35
C SER A 93 4.54 -8.86 3.06
N SER A 94 4.10 -8.97 1.82
CA SER A 94 2.74 -8.58 1.44
C SER A 94 1.67 -9.49 2.02
N MET A 95 1.96 -10.78 2.15
CA MET A 95 1.01 -11.69 2.80
C MET A 95 0.88 -11.38 4.30
N THR A 96 1.97 -11.01 4.94
CA THR A 96 1.96 -10.59 6.35
C THR A 96 1.18 -9.27 6.53
N GLU A 97 1.29 -8.34 5.59
CA GLU A 97 0.56 -7.08 5.67
C GLU A 97 -0.96 -7.29 5.60
N ILE A 98 -1.42 -8.20 4.75
CA ILE A 98 -2.84 -8.58 4.68
C ILE A 98 -3.29 -9.18 6.02
N GLY A 99 -2.48 -10.05 6.60
CA GLY A 99 -2.75 -10.64 7.91
C GLY A 99 -2.84 -9.58 9.02
N ARG A 100 -1.96 -8.60 9.01
CA ARG A 100 -1.99 -7.50 9.99
C ARG A 100 -3.24 -6.64 9.83
N ALA A 101 -3.63 -6.32 8.61
CA ALA A 101 -4.84 -5.56 8.35
C ALA A 101 -6.08 -6.29 8.88
N SER A 102 -6.16 -7.61 8.65
CA SER A 102 -7.28 -8.41 9.12
C SER A 102 -7.31 -8.62 10.64
N CYS A 103 -6.15 -8.54 11.30
CA CYS A 103 -6.06 -8.72 12.76
C CYS A 103 -6.30 -7.43 13.54
N ARG A 104 -6.29 -6.29 12.91
CA ARG A 104 -6.39 -4.98 13.57
C ARG A 104 -7.66 -4.84 14.39
N GLU A 105 -8.75 -5.34 13.89
CA GLU A 105 -10.06 -5.29 14.56
C GLU A 105 -10.13 -6.09 15.87
N ARG A 106 -9.11 -6.88 16.15
CA ARG A 106 -9.08 -7.75 17.33
C ARG A 106 -8.34 -7.13 18.52
N VAL A 107 -7.89 -5.93 18.36
CA VAL A 107 -7.11 -5.24 19.42
C VAL A 107 -8.00 -4.42 20.33
#